data_334df5af3f83a12ffc99ab7d15ba1e9e
#
_entry.id   334df5af3f83a12ffc99ab7d15ba1e9e
#
_cell.length_a   1.000
_cell.length_b   1.000
_cell.length_c   1.000
_cell.angle_alpha   90.00
_cell.angle_beta   90.00
_cell.angle_gamma   90.00
#
_symmetry.space_group_name_H-M   'P 1'
#
loop_
_entity.id
_entity.type
_entity.pdbx_description
1 polymer ?
#
loop_
_entity_poly.entity_id
_entity_poly.type
_entity_poly.pdbx_seq_one_letter_code
_entity_poly.pdbx_strand_id
1 'polypeptide(L)'
;MSRPSVVPTFSQLLSTFWRIGLLSFGGPAGQIALMHRELVEERGWVSEDDYLHALNFCHLLPGPEAQQLATWVGWRLQGWRGGLAAGLLFVIPGAVIILALSMLYAVAANLDWFEALFLGVKAAVLAIVLQALIRIAGRALNTRFKQSLAIAAFAALFLFDLPFPLVILGAGILGLAIARISPQWLGVSAPPSTIALGPRPWRASVQSISIWALIWAAPMVFVLATLGPDHVLWDIGTFFSQLAVVTFGGAYAVLAYMAQEAVQGFGWLQPGEMADGLGLAETTPGPLIMVTQFVGYLAAYRAPEPFTPFVAGLLGAGLTTWVTFAPCFLWIFAFAPWIDRLGNAVRIKGGLAAITAAVVGVIANLAAWFALHVIFSAVGEARLGPVRLYVPDWATLDWRVVGRAGAGHQRRRRADPFGPVIGYQSRTPNCPSAQTIAR
;
A
#
# COMPACT_ATOMS: atom_id res chain seq x y z
N MET A 1 20.29 -12.28 -19.20
CA MET A 1 20.42 -10.84 -18.82
C MET A 1 21.63 -10.24 -19.50
N SER A 2 21.46 -9.14 -20.22
CA SER A 2 22.53 -8.40 -20.90
C SER A 2 23.45 -7.70 -19.88
N ARG A 3 24.72 -7.44 -20.24
CA ARG A 3 25.55 -6.54 -19.45
C ARG A 3 25.02 -5.11 -19.56
N PRO A 4 25.00 -4.31 -18.47
CA PRO A 4 24.58 -2.92 -18.55
C PRO A 4 25.45 -2.18 -19.58
N SER A 5 24.82 -1.37 -20.44
CA SER A 5 25.50 -0.60 -21.48
C SER A 5 26.41 0.48 -20.89
N VAL A 6 26.04 1.02 -19.74
CA VAL A 6 26.77 2.02 -18.97
C VAL A 6 26.75 1.62 -17.49
N VAL A 7 27.91 1.42 -16.90
CA VAL A 7 28.04 1.17 -15.44
C VAL A 7 28.31 2.52 -14.77
N PRO A 8 27.37 3.03 -13.95
CA PRO A 8 27.56 4.30 -13.25
C PRO A 8 28.68 4.19 -12.19
N THR A 9 29.30 5.31 -11.85
CA THR A 9 30.12 5.40 -10.63
C THR A 9 29.26 5.26 -9.37
N PHE A 10 29.85 4.85 -8.26
CA PHE A 10 29.11 4.72 -7.00
C PHE A 10 28.47 6.06 -6.56
N SER A 11 29.16 7.18 -6.75
CA SER A 11 28.64 8.52 -6.48
C SER A 11 27.42 8.88 -7.34
N GLN A 12 27.44 8.53 -8.63
CA GLN A 12 26.30 8.73 -9.52
C GLN A 12 25.09 7.88 -9.07
N LEU A 13 25.33 6.63 -8.64
CA LEU A 13 24.29 5.77 -8.10
C LEU A 13 23.66 6.39 -6.86
N LEU A 14 24.46 6.84 -5.90
CA LEU A 14 23.98 7.49 -4.66
C LEU A 14 23.12 8.72 -4.97
N SER A 15 23.62 9.64 -5.80
CA SER A 15 22.90 10.88 -6.14
C SER A 15 21.57 10.59 -6.86
N THR A 16 21.55 9.60 -7.74
CA THR A 16 20.35 9.21 -8.48
C THR A 16 19.30 8.58 -7.55
N PHE A 17 19.68 7.63 -6.73
CA PHE A 17 18.74 6.99 -5.80
C PHE A 17 18.29 7.92 -4.67
N TRP A 18 19.11 8.86 -4.24
CA TRP A 18 18.70 9.95 -3.35
C TRP A 18 17.59 10.81 -3.99
N ARG A 19 17.80 11.22 -5.26
CA ARG A 19 16.78 11.97 -6.01
C ARG A 19 15.50 11.16 -6.20
N ILE A 20 15.62 9.88 -6.56
CA ILE A 20 14.46 8.98 -6.69
C ILE A 20 13.72 8.88 -5.35
N GLY A 21 14.41 8.70 -4.23
CA GLY A 21 13.80 8.62 -2.90
C GLY A 21 13.02 9.86 -2.52
N LEU A 22 13.57 11.05 -2.80
CA LEU A 22 12.91 12.34 -2.54
C LEU A 22 11.70 12.61 -3.44
N LEU A 23 11.70 12.10 -4.68
CA LEU A 23 10.66 12.34 -5.68
C LEU A 23 9.66 11.18 -5.79
N SER A 24 9.76 10.18 -4.96
CA SER A 24 8.94 8.96 -4.96
C SER A 24 7.55 9.18 -4.39
N PHE A 25 6.71 9.94 -5.08
CA PHE A 25 5.30 10.17 -4.73
C PHE A 25 4.36 9.26 -5.52
N GLY A 26 3.10 9.14 -5.07
CA GLY A 26 2.02 8.51 -5.81
C GLY A 26 1.97 6.98 -5.72
N GLY A 27 2.47 6.43 -4.64
CA GLY A 27 2.42 5.00 -4.36
C GLY A 27 3.30 4.14 -5.29
N PRO A 28 3.17 2.80 -5.24
CA PRO A 28 4.08 1.89 -5.95
C PRO A 28 4.14 2.14 -7.46
N ALA A 29 3.01 2.43 -8.10
CA ALA A 29 2.97 2.65 -9.55
C ALA A 29 3.73 3.91 -9.98
N GLY A 30 3.60 5.01 -9.24
CA GLY A 30 4.34 6.25 -9.49
C GLY A 30 5.84 6.07 -9.27
N GLN A 31 6.22 5.36 -8.23
CA GLN A 31 7.61 5.06 -7.88
C GLN A 31 8.30 4.20 -8.95
N ILE A 32 7.62 3.15 -9.40
CA ILE A 32 8.12 2.27 -10.48
C ILE A 32 8.27 3.07 -11.78
N ALA A 33 7.29 3.91 -12.13
CA ALA A 33 7.37 4.76 -13.33
C ALA A 33 8.50 5.79 -13.23
N LEU A 34 8.72 6.40 -12.06
CA LEU A 34 9.86 7.31 -11.84
C LEU A 34 11.20 6.59 -12.02
N MET A 35 11.35 5.41 -11.40
CA MET A 35 12.56 4.60 -11.57
C MET A 35 12.80 4.17 -13.02
N HIS A 36 11.73 3.79 -13.73
CA HIS A 36 11.80 3.44 -15.14
C HIS A 36 12.34 4.61 -15.97
N ARG A 37 11.74 5.79 -15.83
CA ARG A 37 12.18 7.00 -16.51
C ARG A 37 13.64 7.32 -16.21
N GLU A 38 14.04 7.36 -14.93
CA GLU A 38 15.38 7.76 -14.51
C GLU A 38 16.46 6.73 -14.92
N LEU A 39 16.17 5.43 -14.83
CA LEU A 39 17.17 4.37 -14.94
C LEU A 39 17.22 3.74 -16.33
N VAL A 40 16.09 3.69 -17.04
CA VAL A 40 15.97 3.11 -18.38
C VAL A 40 16.01 4.20 -19.45
N GLU A 41 15.08 5.16 -19.40
CA GLU A 41 14.91 6.15 -20.48
C GLU A 41 16.00 7.22 -20.45
N GLU A 42 16.28 7.86 -19.31
CA GLU A 42 17.19 8.99 -19.22
C GLU A 42 18.66 8.56 -19.15
N ARG A 43 18.99 7.52 -18.39
CA ARG A 43 20.38 7.10 -18.15
C ARG A 43 20.81 5.85 -18.90
N GLY A 44 19.89 5.02 -19.32
CA GLY A 44 20.21 3.77 -20.02
C GLY A 44 21.03 2.78 -19.16
N TRP A 45 20.93 2.85 -17.82
CA TRP A 45 21.69 1.97 -16.93
C TRP A 45 21.18 0.54 -16.92
N VAL A 46 19.90 0.36 -17.20
CA VAL A 46 19.22 -0.93 -17.29
C VAL A 46 18.42 -0.96 -18.58
N SER A 47 18.43 -2.09 -19.29
CA SER A 47 17.60 -2.28 -20.48
C SER A 47 16.12 -2.41 -20.07
N GLU A 48 15.20 -2.06 -20.98
CA GLU A 48 13.74 -2.23 -20.79
C GLU A 48 13.39 -3.66 -20.38
N ASP A 49 13.93 -4.64 -21.11
CA ASP A 49 13.66 -6.06 -20.83
C ASP A 49 14.17 -6.50 -19.46
N ASP A 50 15.39 -6.10 -19.06
CA ASP A 50 15.94 -6.45 -17.74
C ASP A 50 15.14 -5.76 -16.62
N TYR A 51 14.69 -4.52 -16.84
CA TYR A 51 13.86 -3.78 -15.87
C TYR A 51 12.50 -4.45 -15.65
N LEU A 52 11.77 -4.75 -16.72
CA LEU A 52 10.48 -5.43 -16.66
C LEU A 52 10.60 -6.85 -16.08
N HIS A 53 11.68 -7.55 -16.41
CA HIS A 53 11.95 -8.87 -15.85
C HIS A 53 12.21 -8.79 -14.34
N ALA A 54 12.97 -7.79 -13.89
CA ALA A 54 13.20 -7.54 -12.47
C ALA A 54 11.93 -7.12 -11.73
N LEU A 55 11.11 -6.27 -12.32
CA LEU A 55 9.84 -5.86 -11.77
C LEU A 55 8.90 -7.06 -11.57
N ASN A 56 8.78 -7.90 -12.59
CA ASN A 56 8.00 -9.13 -12.49
C ASN A 56 8.53 -10.08 -11.42
N PHE A 57 9.85 -10.12 -11.24
CA PHE A 57 10.47 -10.90 -10.16
C PHE A 57 10.16 -10.31 -8.78
N CYS A 58 10.25 -9.01 -8.59
CA CYS A 58 9.90 -8.34 -7.32
C CYS A 58 8.43 -8.60 -6.93
N HIS A 59 7.52 -8.64 -7.89
CA HIS A 59 6.12 -9.01 -7.63
C HIS A 59 5.93 -10.47 -7.13
N LEU A 60 6.93 -11.34 -7.28
CA LEU A 60 6.92 -12.70 -6.74
C LEU A 60 7.38 -12.77 -5.28
N LEU A 61 8.01 -11.73 -4.77
CA LEU A 61 8.58 -11.69 -3.43
C LEU A 61 7.64 -10.98 -2.46
N PRO A 62 7.63 -11.35 -1.18
CA PRO A 62 6.87 -10.60 -0.20
C PRO A 62 7.56 -9.25 0.11
N GLY A 63 6.77 -8.20 0.35
CA GLY A 63 7.25 -6.88 0.69
C GLY A 63 7.01 -5.82 -0.39
N PRO A 64 7.44 -4.55 -0.15
CA PRO A 64 7.26 -3.43 -1.07
C PRO A 64 8.11 -3.57 -2.33
N GLU A 65 7.47 -3.87 -3.45
CA GLU A 65 8.09 -4.15 -4.74
C GLU A 65 8.97 -3.02 -5.28
N ALA A 66 8.60 -1.76 -5.03
CA ALA A 66 9.38 -0.62 -5.50
C ALA A 66 10.75 -0.53 -4.81
N GLN A 67 10.80 -0.77 -3.48
CA GLN A 67 12.06 -0.82 -2.75
C GLN A 67 12.91 -2.02 -3.17
N GLN A 68 12.28 -3.16 -3.39
CA GLN A 68 12.96 -4.36 -3.88
C GLN A 68 13.56 -4.14 -5.26
N LEU A 69 12.83 -3.47 -6.15
CA LEU A 69 13.32 -3.11 -7.48
C LEU A 69 14.51 -2.14 -7.40
N ALA A 70 14.44 -1.12 -6.54
CA ALA A 70 15.56 -0.22 -6.27
C ALA A 70 16.81 -0.99 -5.80
N THR A 71 16.62 -1.90 -4.83
CA THR A 71 17.67 -2.77 -4.31
C THR A 71 18.25 -3.67 -5.40
N TRP A 72 17.39 -4.27 -6.24
CA TRP A 72 17.84 -5.13 -7.32
C TRP A 72 18.65 -4.37 -8.37
N VAL A 73 18.19 -3.19 -8.78
CA VAL A 73 18.94 -2.36 -9.76
C VAL A 73 20.29 -1.96 -9.18
N GLY A 74 20.34 -1.48 -7.94
CA GLY A 74 21.59 -1.16 -7.26
C GLY A 74 22.53 -2.36 -7.19
N TRP A 75 22.02 -3.54 -6.85
CA TRP A 75 22.78 -4.80 -6.81
C TRP A 75 23.29 -5.20 -8.20
N ARG A 76 22.49 -5.04 -9.21
CA ARG A 76 22.85 -5.34 -10.62
C ARG A 76 23.99 -4.45 -11.13
N LEU A 77 24.02 -3.19 -10.70
CA LEU A 77 25.00 -2.19 -11.13
C LEU A 77 26.31 -2.22 -10.35
N GLN A 78 26.24 -2.35 -9.02
CA GLN A 78 27.38 -2.16 -8.11
C GLN A 78 27.49 -3.25 -7.02
N GLY A 79 26.89 -4.43 -7.26
CA GLY A 79 26.89 -5.54 -6.33
C GLY A 79 26.16 -5.23 -5.02
N TRP A 80 26.48 -5.93 -3.93
CA TRP A 80 25.77 -5.82 -2.66
C TRP A 80 25.78 -4.40 -2.08
N ARG A 81 26.88 -3.63 -2.25
CA ARG A 81 26.99 -2.23 -1.80
C ARG A 81 26.01 -1.32 -2.53
N GLY A 82 25.90 -1.50 -3.86
CA GLY A 82 24.96 -0.76 -4.66
C GLY A 82 23.50 -1.08 -4.31
N GLY A 83 23.19 -2.35 -4.09
CA GLY A 83 21.86 -2.79 -3.68
C GLY A 83 21.45 -2.23 -2.32
N LEU A 84 22.35 -2.31 -1.33
CA LEU A 84 22.11 -1.75 0.00
C LEU A 84 21.90 -0.23 -0.06
N ALA A 85 22.81 0.48 -0.76
CA ALA A 85 22.72 1.94 -0.89
C ALA A 85 21.44 2.39 -1.61
N ALA A 86 21.11 1.77 -2.74
CA ALA A 86 19.91 2.11 -3.49
C ALA A 86 18.61 1.87 -2.70
N GLY A 87 18.51 0.71 -2.04
CA GLY A 87 17.34 0.37 -1.22
C GLY A 87 17.18 1.28 -0.01
N LEU A 88 18.28 1.63 0.69
CA LEU A 88 18.24 2.55 1.82
C LEU A 88 17.89 3.97 1.38
N LEU A 89 18.51 4.49 0.32
CA LEU A 89 18.24 5.84 -0.19
C LEU A 89 16.81 5.99 -0.73
N PHE A 90 16.19 4.90 -1.15
CA PHE A 90 14.78 4.89 -1.53
C PHE A 90 13.84 5.02 -0.32
N VAL A 91 14.22 4.46 0.84
CA VAL A 91 13.40 4.42 2.07
C VAL A 91 13.64 5.63 2.98
N ILE A 92 14.90 6.02 3.20
CA ILE A 92 15.30 7.01 4.22
C ILE A 92 14.56 8.34 4.10
N PRO A 93 14.42 8.98 2.90
CA PRO A 93 13.71 10.25 2.80
C PRO A 93 12.27 10.17 3.31
N GLY A 94 11.54 9.14 2.90
CA GLY A 94 10.18 8.89 3.37
C GLY A 94 10.13 8.61 4.87
N ALA A 95 11.06 7.81 5.38
CA ALA A 95 11.15 7.49 6.81
C ALA A 95 11.33 8.75 7.67
N VAL A 96 12.22 9.65 7.27
CA VAL A 96 12.45 10.90 7.99
C VAL A 96 11.21 11.80 7.98
N ILE A 97 10.54 11.92 6.84
CA ILE A 97 9.34 12.76 6.69
C ILE A 97 8.18 12.18 7.50
N ILE A 98 7.89 10.88 7.37
CA ILE A 98 6.82 10.23 8.14
C ILE A 98 7.12 10.30 9.64
N LEU A 99 8.38 10.14 10.06
CA LEU A 99 8.76 10.30 11.46
C LEU A 99 8.43 11.69 11.98
N ALA A 100 8.85 12.74 11.26
CA ALA A 100 8.56 14.12 11.64
C ALA A 100 7.04 14.40 11.70
N LEU A 101 6.27 13.88 10.73
CA LEU A 101 4.82 14.00 10.72
C LEU A 101 4.16 13.19 11.84
N SER A 102 4.68 12.03 12.22
CA SER A 102 4.20 11.23 13.36
C SER A 102 4.42 11.96 14.68
N MET A 103 5.59 12.60 14.85
CA MET A 103 5.88 13.45 16.02
C MET A 103 4.92 14.63 16.09
N LEU A 104 4.71 15.33 14.97
CA LEU A 104 3.77 16.43 14.89
C LEU A 104 2.35 15.97 15.21
N TYR A 105 1.92 14.84 14.63
CA TYR A 105 0.61 14.25 14.86
C TYR A 105 0.39 13.92 16.33
N ALA A 106 1.35 13.30 17.01
CA ALA A 106 1.23 12.92 18.42
C ALA A 106 1.00 14.13 19.36
N VAL A 107 1.50 15.31 18.99
CA VAL A 107 1.35 16.56 19.78
C VAL A 107 0.13 17.35 19.33
N ALA A 108 -0.19 17.37 18.05
CA ALA A 108 -1.18 18.27 17.45
C ALA A 108 -2.56 17.64 17.22
N ALA A 109 -2.71 16.32 17.37
CA ALA A 109 -3.95 15.60 17.03
C ALA A 109 -5.21 16.10 17.77
N ASN A 110 -5.04 16.68 18.97
CA ASN A 110 -6.15 17.19 19.79
C ASN A 110 -6.50 18.67 19.52
N LEU A 111 -5.90 19.29 18.50
CA LEU A 111 -6.19 20.69 18.16
C LEU A 111 -7.33 20.74 17.12
N ASP A 112 -8.35 21.57 17.35
CA ASP A 112 -9.55 21.67 16.53
C ASP A 112 -9.26 21.92 15.04
N TRP A 113 -8.28 22.80 14.73
CA TRP A 113 -7.88 23.09 13.37
C TRP A 113 -7.20 21.90 12.67
N PHE A 114 -6.50 21.08 13.46
CA PHE A 114 -5.81 19.90 12.96
C PHE A 114 -6.81 18.80 12.60
N GLU A 115 -7.83 18.60 13.44
CA GLU A 115 -8.94 17.67 13.16
C GLU A 115 -9.69 18.06 11.88
N ALA A 116 -9.99 19.35 11.71
CA ALA A 116 -10.65 19.87 10.51
C ALA A 116 -9.83 19.63 9.23
N LEU A 117 -8.50 19.80 9.30
CA LEU A 117 -7.58 19.50 8.19
C LEU A 117 -7.65 18.02 7.80
N PHE A 118 -7.60 17.14 8.79
CA PHE A 118 -7.60 15.69 8.56
C PHE A 118 -8.96 15.14 8.12
N LEU A 119 -10.06 15.84 8.35
CA LEU A 119 -11.36 15.46 7.78
C LEU A 119 -11.32 15.45 6.24
N GLY A 120 -10.68 16.45 5.63
CA GLY A 120 -10.44 16.48 4.19
C GLY A 120 -9.51 15.34 3.71
N VAL A 121 -8.47 15.05 4.47
CA VAL A 121 -7.53 13.96 4.20
C VAL A 121 -8.25 12.60 4.22
N LYS A 122 -9.08 12.33 5.23
CA LYS A 122 -9.87 11.09 5.33
C LYS A 122 -10.76 10.86 4.11
N ALA A 123 -11.43 11.90 3.63
CA ALA A 123 -12.26 11.81 2.43
C ALA A 123 -11.42 11.50 1.17
N ALA A 124 -10.26 12.14 1.03
CA ALA A 124 -9.33 11.88 -0.07
C ALA A 124 -8.77 10.44 -0.02
N VAL A 125 -8.40 9.93 1.15
CA VAL A 125 -7.91 8.56 1.35
C VAL A 125 -8.94 7.53 0.89
N LEU A 126 -10.21 7.70 1.26
CA LEU A 126 -11.26 6.79 0.81
C LEU A 126 -11.37 6.76 -0.72
N ALA A 127 -11.31 7.93 -1.37
CA ALA A 127 -11.34 8.02 -2.83
C ALA A 127 -10.12 7.33 -3.46
N ILE A 128 -8.91 7.48 -2.87
CA ILE A 128 -7.69 6.85 -3.33
C ILE A 128 -7.76 5.32 -3.19
N VAL A 129 -8.24 4.82 -2.04
CA VAL A 129 -8.41 3.37 -1.81
C VAL A 129 -9.40 2.76 -2.80
N LEU A 130 -10.54 3.43 -3.07
CA LEU A 130 -11.49 3.00 -4.07
C LEU A 130 -10.90 3.01 -5.50
N GLN A 131 -10.12 4.04 -5.83
CA GLN A 131 -9.43 4.11 -7.11
C GLN A 131 -8.38 3.00 -7.25
N ALA A 132 -7.63 2.71 -6.18
CA ALA A 132 -6.69 1.60 -6.14
C ALA A 132 -7.39 0.25 -6.31
N LEU A 133 -8.51 0.03 -5.63
CA LEU A 133 -9.34 -1.17 -5.77
C LEU A 133 -9.76 -1.38 -7.23
N ILE A 134 -10.34 -0.37 -7.89
CA ILE A 134 -10.78 -0.45 -9.28
C ILE A 134 -9.59 -0.76 -10.21
N ARG A 135 -8.46 -0.09 -10.01
CA ARG A 135 -7.25 -0.26 -10.83
C ARG A 135 -6.67 -1.67 -10.68
N ILE A 136 -6.57 -2.17 -9.44
CA ILE A 136 -6.01 -3.50 -9.16
C ILE A 136 -6.99 -4.58 -9.65
N ALA A 137 -8.30 -4.44 -9.39
CA ALA A 137 -9.32 -5.36 -9.86
C ALA A 137 -9.30 -5.51 -11.40
N GLY A 138 -9.19 -4.39 -12.13
CA GLY A 138 -9.12 -4.41 -13.59
C GLY A 138 -7.92 -5.16 -14.15
N ARG A 139 -6.81 -5.21 -13.43
CA ARG A 139 -5.59 -5.94 -13.83
C ARG A 139 -5.57 -7.38 -13.32
N ALA A 140 -6.01 -7.60 -12.10
CA ALA A 140 -5.91 -8.89 -11.42
C ALA A 140 -7.03 -9.86 -11.81
N LEU A 141 -8.28 -9.39 -12.01
CA LEU A 141 -9.47 -10.22 -12.15
C LEU A 141 -9.84 -10.53 -13.62
N ASN A 142 -8.87 -10.97 -14.40
CA ASN A 142 -9.04 -11.23 -15.84
C ASN A 142 -9.70 -12.58 -16.16
N THR A 143 -9.99 -13.44 -15.18
CA THR A 143 -10.72 -14.72 -15.35
C THR A 143 -11.85 -14.84 -14.35
N ARG A 144 -12.91 -15.60 -14.70
CA ARG A 144 -14.04 -15.85 -13.80
C ARG A 144 -13.61 -16.50 -12.48
N PHE A 145 -12.63 -17.40 -12.54
CA PHE A 145 -12.08 -18.05 -11.35
C PHE A 145 -11.44 -17.02 -10.38
N LYS A 146 -10.66 -16.06 -10.89
CA LYS A 146 -10.08 -14.99 -10.06
C LYS A 146 -11.15 -14.06 -9.49
N GLN A 147 -12.21 -13.79 -10.25
CA GLN A 147 -13.36 -13.01 -9.76
C GLN A 147 -14.06 -13.72 -8.60
N SER A 148 -14.33 -15.03 -8.74
CA SER A 148 -14.94 -15.81 -7.66
C SER A 148 -14.04 -15.90 -6.43
N LEU A 149 -12.72 -15.99 -6.62
CA LEU A 149 -11.75 -15.99 -5.52
C LEU A 149 -11.71 -14.65 -4.77
N ALA A 150 -11.79 -13.54 -5.48
CA ALA A 150 -11.88 -12.20 -4.86
C ALA A 150 -13.16 -12.06 -4.03
N ILE A 151 -14.30 -12.50 -4.57
CA ILE A 151 -15.59 -12.48 -3.85
C ILE A 151 -15.53 -13.39 -2.62
N ALA A 152 -14.97 -14.59 -2.74
CA ALA A 152 -14.80 -15.52 -1.63
C ALA A 152 -13.88 -14.95 -0.53
N ALA A 153 -12.78 -14.30 -0.90
CA ALA A 153 -11.88 -13.63 0.03
C ALA A 153 -12.57 -12.47 0.75
N PHE A 154 -13.33 -11.65 0.04
CA PHE A 154 -14.15 -10.59 0.65
C PHE A 154 -15.16 -11.16 1.65
N ALA A 155 -15.91 -12.18 1.25
CA ALA A 155 -16.90 -12.83 2.11
C ALA A 155 -16.26 -13.49 3.34
N ALA A 156 -15.09 -14.12 3.17
CA ALA A 156 -14.33 -14.74 4.25
C ALA A 156 -13.94 -13.73 5.34
N LEU A 157 -13.51 -12.54 4.94
CA LEU A 157 -13.12 -11.47 5.86
C LEU A 157 -14.33 -10.73 6.43
N PHE A 158 -15.31 -10.37 5.58
CA PHE A 158 -16.41 -9.49 5.95
C PHE A 158 -17.53 -10.20 6.71
N LEU A 159 -17.84 -11.49 6.37
CA LEU A 159 -18.93 -12.25 6.95
C LEU A 159 -18.48 -13.22 8.04
N PHE A 160 -17.25 -13.73 7.93
CA PHE A 160 -16.75 -14.80 8.81
C PHE A 160 -15.58 -14.37 9.69
N ASP A 161 -15.12 -13.12 9.60
CA ASP A 161 -13.99 -12.56 10.33
C ASP A 161 -12.74 -13.46 10.32
N LEU A 162 -12.51 -14.16 9.19
CA LEU A 162 -11.34 -15.04 9.06
C LEU A 162 -10.05 -14.21 9.07
N PRO A 163 -9.00 -14.65 9.79
CA PRO A 163 -7.73 -13.94 9.79
C PRO A 163 -7.14 -13.78 8.39
N PHE A 164 -6.72 -12.56 8.03
CA PHE A 164 -6.13 -12.24 6.74
C PHE A 164 -5.03 -13.22 6.29
N PRO A 165 -4.06 -13.62 7.16
CA PRO A 165 -3.02 -14.57 6.75
C PRO A 165 -3.57 -15.91 6.28
N LEU A 166 -4.66 -16.41 6.86
CA LEU A 166 -5.29 -17.66 6.45
C LEU A 166 -5.94 -17.54 5.08
N VAL A 167 -6.59 -16.41 4.77
CA VAL A 167 -7.20 -16.15 3.47
C VAL A 167 -6.12 -16.12 2.38
N ILE A 168 -5.00 -15.44 2.62
CA ILE A 168 -3.88 -15.36 1.68
C ILE A 168 -3.19 -16.71 1.49
N LEU A 169 -2.92 -17.44 2.57
CA LEU A 169 -2.33 -18.77 2.49
C LEU A 169 -3.25 -19.75 1.74
N GLY A 170 -4.55 -19.74 2.07
CA GLY A 170 -5.54 -20.56 1.39
C GLY A 170 -5.62 -20.26 -0.11
N ALA A 171 -5.65 -19.00 -0.48
CA ALA A 171 -5.61 -18.57 -1.88
C ALA A 171 -4.32 -19.03 -2.58
N GLY A 172 -3.17 -18.88 -1.92
CA GLY A 172 -1.87 -19.33 -2.44
C GLY A 172 -1.82 -20.83 -2.67
N ILE A 173 -2.23 -21.64 -1.70
CA ILE A 173 -2.28 -23.12 -1.81
C ILE A 173 -3.23 -23.54 -2.93
N LEU A 174 -4.43 -22.94 -2.99
CA LEU A 174 -5.41 -23.21 -4.05
C LEU A 174 -4.85 -22.83 -5.42
N GLY A 175 -4.17 -21.68 -5.52
CA GLY A 175 -3.51 -21.25 -6.76
C GLY A 175 -2.40 -22.18 -7.21
N LEU A 176 -1.57 -22.70 -6.28
CA LEU A 176 -0.54 -23.70 -6.57
C LEU A 176 -1.15 -25.02 -7.06
N ALA A 177 -2.26 -25.45 -6.46
CA ALA A 177 -2.98 -26.67 -6.86
C ALA A 177 -3.61 -26.53 -8.26
N ILE A 178 -4.32 -25.42 -8.51
CA ILE A 178 -4.97 -25.16 -9.80
C ILE A 178 -3.96 -24.95 -10.91
N ALA A 179 -2.81 -24.31 -10.63
CA ALA A 179 -1.76 -24.16 -11.63
C ALA A 179 -1.15 -25.50 -12.11
N ARG A 180 -1.35 -26.61 -11.38
CA ARG A 180 -0.98 -27.95 -11.81
C ARG A 180 -1.98 -28.56 -12.79
N ILE A 181 -3.28 -28.25 -12.59
CA ILE A 181 -4.38 -28.90 -13.32
C ILE A 181 -4.81 -28.04 -14.50
N SER A 182 -5.03 -26.75 -14.27
CA SER A 182 -5.60 -25.82 -15.23
C SER A 182 -5.02 -24.41 -15.07
N PRO A 183 -3.74 -24.16 -15.45
CA PRO A 183 -3.09 -22.85 -15.27
C PRO A 183 -3.83 -21.71 -15.99
N GLN A 184 -4.57 -22.01 -17.04
CA GLN A 184 -5.40 -21.06 -17.79
C GLN A 184 -6.50 -20.38 -16.95
N TRP A 185 -7.02 -21.04 -15.92
CA TRP A 185 -8.02 -20.45 -15.01
C TRP A 185 -7.42 -19.29 -14.19
N LEU A 186 -6.11 -19.34 -13.99
CA LEU A 186 -5.35 -18.28 -13.33
C LEU A 186 -4.76 -17.25 -14.32
N GLY A 187 -5.00 -17.45 -15.63
CA GLY A 187 -4.42 -16.60 -16.68
C GLY A 187 -2.90 -16.71 -16.77
N VAL A 188 -2.35 -17.88 -16.39
CA VAL A 188 -0.90 -18.14 -16.41
C VAL A 188 -0.60 -19.05 -17.61
N SER A 189 0.31 -18.57 -18.49
CA SER A 189 0.82 -19.37 -19.61
C SER A 189 2.15 -20.00 -19.26
N ALA A 190 2.40 -21.22 -19.76
CA ALA A 190 3.72 -21.82 -19.68
C ALA A 190 4.70 -21.03 -20.57
N PRO A 191 5.88 -20.63 -20.06
CA PRO A 191 6.89 -20.00 -20.88
C PRO A 191 7.42 -20.99 -21.94
N PRO A 192 7.88 -20.54 -23.11
CA PRO A 192 8.57 -21.40 -24.05
C PRO A 192 9.81 -22.02 -23.36
N SER A 193 9.96 -23.33 -23.48
CA SER A 193 10.84 -24.19 -22.67
C SER A 193 12.31 -24.19 -23.06
N THR A 194 12.90 -23.06 -23.48
CA THR A 194 14.25 -23.02 -24.09
C THR A 194 15.33 -22.28 -23.32
N ILE A 195 15.07 -21.84 -22.08
CA ILE A 195 16.13 -21.15 -21.31
C ILE A 195 16.97 -22.21 -20.59
N ALA A 196 18.24 -22.36 -21.03
CA ALA A 196 19.22 -23.16 -20.32
C ALA A 196 19.48 -22.52 -18.95
N LEU A 197 18.98 -23.17 -17.89
CA LEU A 197 19.15 -22.72 -16.52
C LEU A 197 20.60 -23.07 -16.06
N GLY A 198 21.40 -22.06 -15.77
CA GLY A 198 22.74 -22.20 -15.19
C GLY A 198 22.78 -22.98 -13.86
N PRO A 199 23.95 -23.22 -13.24
CA PRO A 199 24.06 -23.92 -11.96
C PRO A 199 23.27 -23.22 -10.87
N ARG A 200 22.79 -23.99 -9.88
CA ARG A 200 22.00 -23.46 -8.76
C ARG A 200 22.90 -22.73 -7.75
N PRO A 201 22.74 -21.41 -7.54
CA PRO A 201 23.62 -20.63 -6.62
C PRO A 201 23.21 -20.78 -5.15
N TRP A 202 22.89 -21.99 -4.72
CA TRP A 202 22.21 -22.21 -3.46
C TRP A 202 23.09 -21.92 -2.22
N ARG A 203 24.43 -22.09 -2.31
CA ARG A 203 25.34 -21.72 -1.22
C ARG A 203 25.31 -20.22 -0.94
N ALA A 204 25.36 -19.40 -1.98
CA ALA A 204 25.28 -17.94 -1.87
C ALA A 204 23.91 -17.51 -1.30
N SER A 205 22.83 -18.17 -1.75
CA SER A 205 21.48 -17.88 -1.22
C SER A 205 21.34 -18.23 0.26
N VAL A 206 21.82 -19.40 0.70
CA VAL A 206 21.77 -19.78 2.11
C VAL A 206 22.62 -18.82 2.97
N GLN A 207 23.80 -18.45 2.52
CA GLN A 207 24.64 -17.48 3.21
C GLN A 207 23.93 -16.12 3.32
N SER A 208 23.33 -15.62 2.23
CA SER A 208 22.57 -14.36 2.24
C SER A 208 21.36 -14.45 3.18
N ILE A 209 20.62 -15.55 3.15
CA ILE A 209 19.48 -15.76 4.06
C ILE A 209 19.93 -15.73 5.50
N SER A 210 20.99 -16.46 5.86
CA SER A 210 21.49 -16.52 7.24
C SER A 210 21.94 -15.15 7.74
N ILE A 211 22.71 -14.40 6.94
CA ILE A 211 23.20 -13.07 7.30
C ILE A 211 22.01 -12.10 7.49
N TRP A 212 21.12 -12.04 6.52
CA TRP A 212 20.01 -11.09 6.57
C TRP A 212 18.92 -11.47 7.57
N ALA A 213 18.71 -12.76 7.83
CA ALA A 213 17.85 -13.22 8.91
C ALA A 213 18.38 -12.81 10.29
N LEU A 214 19.70 -12.93 10.51
CA LEU A 214 20.33 -12.43 11.73
C LEU A 214 20.21 -10.90 11.86
N ILE A 215 20.48 -10.16 10.78
CA ILE A 215 20.33 -8.70 10.75
C ILE A 215 18.88 -8.29 11.06
N TRP A 216 17.91 -8.97 10.46
CA TRP A 216 16.49 -8.72 10.70
C TRP A 216 16.06 -9.04 12.14
N ALA A 217 16.50 -10.20 12.65
CA ALA A 217 16.15 -10.67 14.00
C ALA A 217 16.89 -9.90 15.14
N ALA A 218 18.03 -9.29 14.85
CA ALA A 218 18.89 -8.69 15.88
C ALA A 218 18.16 -7.69 16.81
N PRO A 219 17.41 -6.68 16.34
CA PRO A 219 16.69 -5.77 17.23
C PRO A 219 15.56 -6.47 17.99
N MET A 220 14.94 -7.51 17.41
CA MET A 220 13.91 -8.29 18.09
C MET A 220 14.47 -9.09 19.26
N VAL A 221 15.62 -9.75 19.05
CA VAL A 221 16.34 -10.45 20.12
C VAL A 221 16.77 -9.47 21.20
N PHE A 222 17.23 -8.27 20.83
CA PHE A 222 17.58 -7.22 21.79
C PHE A 222 16.37 -6.76 22.61
N VAL A 223 15.22 -6.48 22.00
CA VAL A 223 13.99 -6.11 22.69
C VAL A 223 13.55 -7.21 23.64
N LEU A 224 13.53 -8.47 23.18
CA LEU A 224 13.15 -9.61 24.01
C LEU A 224 14.07 -9.77 25.24
N ALA A 225 15.39 -9.62 25.05
CA ALA A 225 16.36 -9.79 26.12
C ALA A 225 16.35 -8.66 27.16
N THR A 226 15.99 -7.44 26.76
CA THR A 226 16.06 -6.24 27.63
C THR A 226 14.73 -5.81 28.22
N LEU A 227 13.63 -5.96 27.48
CA LEU A 227 12.31 -5.45 27.82
C LEU A 227 11.29 -6.58 28.07
N GLY A 228 11.55 -7.78 27.55
CA GLY A 228 10.67 -8.94 27.69
C GLY A 228 9.58 -9.03 26.63
N PRO A 229 8.77 -10.12 26.66
CA PRO A 229 7.73 -10.40 25.66
C PRO A 229 6.45 -9.58 25.86
N ASP A 230 6.23 -9.00 27.03
CA ASP A 230 5.02 -8.25 27.37
C ASP A 230 5.13 -6.75 27.00
N HIS A 231 6.25 -6.34 26.45
CA HIS A 231 6.51 -4.94 26.11
C HIS A 231 5.96 -4.59 24.71
N VAL A 232 5.35 -3.40 24.56
CA VAL A 232 4.75 -2.94 23.31
C VAL A 232 5.69 -3.01 22.09
N LEU A 233 6.99 -2.80 22.27
CA LEU A 233 7.98 -2.94 21.20
C LEU A 233 8.10 -4.38 20.70
N TRP A 234 7.87 -5.38 21.56
CA TRP A 234 7.84 -6.78 21.14
C TRP A 234 6.62 -7.06 20.25
N ASP A 235 5.44 -6.57 20.65
CA ASP A 235 4.21 -6.71 19.84
C ASP A 235 4.35 -6.00 18.50
N ILE A 236 4.86 -4.76 18.50
CA ILE A 236 5.15 -3.99 17.28
C ILE A 236 6.08 -4.79 16.36
N GLY A 237 7.22 -5.23 16.89
CA GLY A 237 8.22 -5.93 16.10
C GLY A 237 7.72 -7.26 15.53
N THR A 238 7.01 -8.07 16.33
CA THR A 238 6.46 -9.36 15.89
C THR A 238 5.35 -9.18 14.87
N PHE A 239 4.41 -8.27 15.11
CA PHE A 239 3.31 -7.98 14.19
C PHE A 239 3.83 -7.48 12.83
N PHE A 240 4.69 -6.47 12.82
CA PHE A 240 5.22 -5.93 11.55
C PHE A 240 6.22 -6.87 10.86
N SER A 241 6.90 -7.75 11.61
CA SER A 241 7.68 -8.84 11.01
C SER A 241 6.80 -9.85 10.27
N GLN A 242 5.68 -10.26 10.88
CA GLN A 242 4.70 -11.13 10.23
C GLN A 242 4.10 -10.45 9.00
N LEU A 243 3.74 -9.18 9.13
CA LEU A 243 3.20 -8.36 8.06
C LEU A 243 4.15 -8.33 6.85
N ALA A 244 5.45 -8.12 7.08
CA ALA A 244 6.46 -8.07 6.02
C ALA A 244 6.56 -9.39 5.22
N VAL A 245 6.31 -10.54 5.86
CA VAL A 245 6.36 -11.87 5.21
C VAL A 245 5.07 -12.18 4.45
N VAL A 246 3.91 -11.69 4.91
CA VAL A 246 2.61 -11.96 4.25
C VAL A 246 2.21 -10.88 3.24
N THR A 247 3.06 -9.87 3.02
CA THR A 247 2.83 -8.80 2.05
C THR A 247 3.06 -9.28 0.63
N PHE A 248 2.03 -9.80 -0.03
CA PHE A 248 2.05 -10.16 -1.44
C PHE A 248 1.01 -9.35 -2.21
N GLY A 249 1.32 -9.01 -3.46
CA GLY A 249 0.36 -8.36 -4.36
C GLY A 249 0.15 -6.86 -4.12
N GLY A 250 1.08 -6.20 -3.43
CA GLY A 250 1.09 -4.75 -3.22
C GLY A 250 0.71 -4.31 -1.82
N ALA A 251 1.05 -3.07 -1.48
CA ALA A 251 0.91 -2.51 -0.13
C ALA A 251 -0.55 -2.45 0.38
N TYR A 252 -1.52 -2.20 -0.51
CA TYR A 252 -2.92 -1.97 -0.08
C TYR A 252 -3.59 -3.14 0.65
N ALA A 253 -3.25 -4.40 0.29
CA ALA A 253 -3.81 -5.56 0.99
C ALA A 253 -3.37 -5.64 2.44
N VAL A 254 -2.10 -5.37 2.65
CA VAL A 254 -1.47 -5.39 3.98
C VAL A 254 -1.95 -4.23 4.82
N LEU A 255 -2.23 -3.08 4.21
CA LEU A 255 -2.82 -1.93 4.91
C LEU A 255 -4.19 -2.23 5.49
N ALA A 256 -4.98 -3.09 4.81
CA ALA A 256 -6.27 -3.55 5.33
C ALA A 256 -6.11 -4.35 6.63
N TYR A 257 -5.24 -5.34 6.60
CA TYR A 257 -4.97 -6.18 7.76
C TYR A 257 -4.34 -5.36 8.91
N MET A 258 -3.37 -4.51 8.58
CA MET A 258 -2.76 -3.62 9.58
C MET A 258 -3.79 -2.69 10.22
N ALA A 259 -4.71 -2.12 9.43
CA ALA A 259 -5.74 -1.23 9.95
C ALA A 259 -6.65 -1.94 10.95
N GLN A 260 -7.08 -3.16 10.62
CA GLN A 260 -7.91 -3.98 11.49
C GLN A 260 -7.17 -4.33 12.78
N GLU A 261 -5.96 -4.85 12.69
CA GLU A 261 -5.19 -5.27 13.87
C GLU A 261 -4.76 -4.09 14.75
N ALA A 262 -4.29 -2.99 14.15
CA ALA A 262 -3.86 -1.82 14.92
C ALA A 262 -5.01 -1.15 15.67
N VAL A 263 -6.26 -1.24 15.14
CA VAL A 263 -7.45 -0.64 15.76
C VAL A 263 -8.18 -1.63 16.65
N GLN A 264 -8.48 -2.83 16.14
CA GLN A 264 -9.36 -3.79 16.85
C GLN A 264 -8.58 -4.82 17.66
N GLY A 265 -7.45 -5.32 17.14
CA GLY A 265 -6.64 -6.33 17.80
C GLY A 265 -5.83 -5.75 18.95
N PHE A 266 -4.96 -4.81 18.66
CA PHE A 266 -4.04 -4.21 19.63
C PHE A 266 -4.57 -2.93 20.30
N GLY A 267 -5.54 -2.25 19.69
CA GLY A 267 -6.05 -0.98 20.22
C GLY A 267 -5.02 0.17 20.18
N TRP A 268 -4.00 0.08 19.33
CA TRP A 268 -2.94 1.10 19.23
C TRP A 268 -3.46 2.43 18.68
N LEU A 269 -4.45 2.37 17.77
CA LEU A 269 -5.00 3.52 17.07
C LEU A 269 -6.53 3.55 17.11
N GLN A 270 -7.09 4.73 17.01
CA GLN A 270 -8.50 4.92 16.69
C GLN A 270 -8.75 4.75 15.17
N PRO A 271 -9.95 4.36 14.73
CA PRO A 271 -10.25 4.22 13.29
C PRO A 271 -9.93 5.47 12.46
N GLY A 272 -10.21 6.66 13.02
CA GLY A 272 -9.91 7.94 12.39
C GLY A 272 -8.42 8.18 12.19
N GLU A 273 -7.61 7.83 13.17
CA GLU A 273 -6.15 8.01 13.14
C GLU A 273 -5.47 7.10 12.12
N MET A 274 -6.02 5.90 11.93
CA MET A 274 -5.54 5.01 10.88
C MET A 274 -5.75 5.61 9.48
N ALA A 275 -6.89 6.27 9.25
CA ALA A 275 -7.17 6.99 8.00
C ALA A 275 -6.21 8.18 7.84
N ASP A 276 -5.93 8.90 8.92
CA ASP A 276 -4.98 10.02 8.92
C ASP A 276 -3.56 9.55 8.54
N GLY A 277 -3.10 8.45 9.15
CA GLY A 277 -1.81 7.84 8.83
C GLY A 277 -1.68 7.40 7.37
N LEU A 278 -2.75 6.83 6.80
CA LEU A 278 -2.79 6.48 5.38
C LEU A 278 -2.72 7.73 4.50
N GLY A 279 -3.45 8.79 4.86
CA GLY A 279 -3.39 10.06 4.16
C GLY A 279 -2.00 10.69 4.17
N LEU A 280 -1.32 10.65 5.30
CA LEU A 280 0.07 11.09 5.41
C LEU A 280 0.99 10.29 4.49
N ALA A 281 0.86 8.95 4.47
CA ALA A 281 1.70 8.10 3.64
C ALA A 281 1.46 8.27 2.12
N GLU A 282 0.23 8.57 1.70
CA GLU A 282 -0.10 8.85 0.29
C GLU A 282 0.42 10.21 -0.20
N THR A 283 0.50 11.18 0.69
CA THR A 283 0.91 12.56 0.37
C THR A 283 2.39 12.81 0.57
N THR A 284 3.13 11.87 1.14
CA THR A 284 4.57 11.98 1.39
C THR A 284 5.39 11.18 0.39
N PRO A 285 6.67 11.55 0.17
CA PRO A 285 7.56 10.72 -0.63
C PRO A 285 7.91 9.41 0.11
N GLY A 286 8.28 8.39 -0.64
CA GLY A 286 8.67 7.09 -0.11
C GLY A 286 7.61 5.99 -0.27
N PRO A 287 7.93 4.75 0.09
CA PRO A 287 7.00 3.62 -0.03
C PRO A 287 5.71 3.85 0.78
N LEU A 288 4.55 3.58 0.18
CA LEU A 288 3.24 3.70 0.86
C LEU A 288 3.18 2.92 2.17
N ILE A 289 3.90 1.79 2.25
CA ILE A 289 4.02 0.98 3.46
C ILE A 289 4.65 1.73 4.64
N MET A 290 5.23 2.94 4.44
CA MET A 290 5.77 3.77 5.53
C MET A 290 4.72 4.18 6.57
N VAL A 291 3.43 4.04 6.27
CA VAL A 291 2.38 4.18 7.29
C VAL A 291 2.58 3.23 8.48
N THR A 292 3.24 2.08 8.29
CA THR A 292 3.63 1.18 9.38
C THR A 292 4.47 1.89 10.44
N GLN A 293 5.37 2.77 10.01
CA GLN A 293 6.19 3.58 10.90
C GLN A 293 5.36 4.55 11.75
N PHE A 294 4.34 5.19 11.15
CA PHE A 294 3.39 6.04 11.86
C PHE A 294 2.64 5.23 12.94
N VAL A 295 2.13 4.05 12.59
CA VAL A 295 1.46 3.16 13.54
C VAL A 295 2.39 2.75 14.69
N GLY A 296 3.61 2.30 14.37
CA GLY A 296 4.60 1.90 15.38
C GLY A 296 5.06 3.05 16.28
N TYR A 297 5.15 4.28 15.72
CA TYR A 297 5.43 5.48 16.50
C TYR A 297 4.34 5.73 17.54
N LEU A 298 3.07 5.81 17.11
CA LEU A 298 1.95 6.12 18.01
C LEU A 298 1.69 5.01 19.03
N ALA A 299 1.82 3.75 18.63
CA ALA A 299 1.68 2.61 19.53
C ALA A 299 2.68 2.70 20.70
N ALA A 300 3.95 2.91 20.40
CA ALA A 300 4.99 3.02 21.42
C ALA A 300 4.91 4.34 22.19
N TYR A 301 4.54 5.45 21.54
CA TYR A 301 4.35 6.75 22.20
C TYR A 301 3.29 6.71 23.31
N ARG A 302 2.23 5.90 23.13
CA ARG A 302 1.12 5.76 24.08
C ARG A 302 1.38 4.76 25.20
N ALA A 303 2.28 3.79 24.99
CA ALA A 303 2.73 2.83 25.98
C ALA A 303 4.24 2.95 26.19
N PRO A 304 4.73 4.06 26.78
CA PRO A 304 6.14 4.43 26.70
C PRO A 304 7.04 3.71 27.69
N GLU A 305 6.53 3.12 28.75
CA GLU A 305 7.35 2.59 29.83
C GLU A 305 8.35 1.53 29.36
N PRO A 306 9.60 1.57 29.81
CA PRO A 306 10.20 2.47 30.84
C PRO A 306 10.75 3.79 30.27
N PHE A 307 10.51 4.12 29.01
CA PHE A 307 11.05 5.31 28.35
C PHE A 307 10.13 6.53 28.51
N THR A 308 10.59 7.69 28.05
CA THR A 308 9.69 8.82 27.81
C THR A 308 8.86 8.57 26.55
N PRO A 309 7.63 9.16 26.43
CA PRO A 309 6.78 8.96 25.24
C PRO A 309 7.50 9.25 23.93
N PHE A 310 8.27 10.30 23.86
CA PHE A 310 9.03 10.68 22.68
C PHE A 310 10.09 9.62 22.29
N VAL A 311 10.87 9.13 23.27
CA VAL A 311 11.89 8.11 23.04
C VAL A 311 11.25 6.78 22.65
N ALA A 312 10.18 6.38 23.33
CA ALA A 312 9.44 5.18 22.99
C ALA A 312 8.89 5.24 21.54
N GLY A 313 8.29 6.38 21.16
CA GLY A 313 7.84 6.61 19.79
C GLY A 313 8.95 6.49 18.75
N LEU A 314 10.14 7.07 19.01
CA LEU A 314 11.31 6.92 18.13
C LEU A 314 11.75 5.46 17.99
N LEU A 315 11.79 4.72 19.10
CA LEU A 315 12.16 3.30 19.10
C LEU A 315 11.11 2.47 18.34
N GLY A 316 9.81 2.73 18.56
CA GLY A 316 8.73 2.07 17.83
C GLY A 316 8.79 2.32 16.34
N ALA A 317 8.99 3.57 15.92
CA ALA A 317 9.15 3.95 14.51
C ALA A 317 10.37 3.29 13.86
N GLY A 318 11.51 3.33 14.55
CA GLY A 318 12.76 2.72 14.08
C GLY A 318 12.65 1.21 13.94
N LEU A 319 12.10 0.53 14.95
CA LEU A 319 11.87 -0.91 14.95
C LEU A 319 10.92 -1.31 13.82
N THR A 320 9.79 -0.63 13.68
CA THR A 320 8.81 -0.91 12.61
C THR A 320 9.43 -0.76 11.23
N THR A 321 10.17 0.32 11.00
CA THR A 321 10.88 0.54 9.73
C THR A 321 11.89 -0.58 9.48
N TRP A 322 12.64 -0.98 10.50
CA TRP A 322 13.61 -2.04 10.39
C TRP A 322 12.98 -3.38 10.01
N VAL A 323 11.98 -3.83 10.77
CA VAL A 323 11.38 -5.16 10.54
C VAL A 323 10.55 -5.22 9.25
N THR A 324 10.10 -4.08 8.75
CA THR A 324 9.39 -3.98 7.46
C THR A 324 10.34 -4.05 6.28
N PHE A 325 11.50 -3.39 6.34
CA PHE A 325 12.37 -3.23 5.17
C PHE A 325 13.59 -4.15 5.15
N ALA A 326 14.09 -4.62 6.30
CA ALA A 326 15.20 -5.58 6.34
C ALA A 326 14.90 -6.89 5.57
N PRO A 327 13.68 -7.47 5.64
CA PRO A 327 13.34 -8.65 4.84
C PRO A 327 13.41 -8.41 3.33
N CYS A 328 13.17 -7.20 2.85
CA CYS A 328 13.24 -6.90 1.42
C CYS A 328 14.67 -7.08 0.87
N PHE A 329 15.67 -6.67 1.65
CA PHE A 329 17.08 -6.94 1.31
C PHE A 329 17.37 -8.44 1.34
N LEU A 330 16.84 -9.17 2.35
CA LEU A 330 16.95 -10.62 2.43
C LEU A 330 16.46 -11.27 1.14
N TRP A 331 15.23 -10.93 0.73
CA TRP A 331 14.64 -11.54 -0.46
C TRP A 331 15.45 -11.24 -1.71
N ILE A 332 15.86 -10.01 -1.92
CA ILE A 332 16.63 -9.65 -3.11
C ILE A 332 18.01 -10.32 -3.11
N PHE A 333 18.80 -10.21 -2.06
CA PHE A 333 20.15 -10.81 -2.05
C PHE A 333 20.13 -12.34 -2.07
N ALA A 334 19.08 -12.97 -1.52
CA ALA A 334 18.93 -14.42 -1.55
C ALA A 334 18.45 -14.94 -2.90
N PHE A 335 17.49 -14.25 -3.54
CA PHE A 335 16.75 -14.80 -4.67
C PHE A 335 17.01 -14.09 -6.01
N ALA A 336 17.67 -12.91 -6.05
CA ALA A 336 18.06 -12.29 -7.31
C ALA A 336 18.85 -13.23 -8.25
N PRO A 337 19.76 -14.11 -7.75
CA PRO A 337 20.42 -15.10 -8.61
C PRO A 337 19.48 -16.18 -9.19
N TRP A 338 18.23 -16.27 -8.70
CA TRP A 338 17.22 -17.24 -9.14
C TRP A 338 16.16 -16.63 -10.05
N ILE A 339 16.29 -15.36 -10.42
CA ILE A 339 15.28 -14.57 -11.14
C ILE A 339 14.75 -15.31 -12.39
N ASP A 340 15.65 -15.85 -13.22
CA ASP A 340 15.27 -16.58 -14.45
C ASP A 340 14.49 -17.87 -14.15
N ARG A 341 14.76 -18.53 -13.03
CA ARG A 341 14.07 -19.77 -12.62
C ARG A 341 12.71 -19.50 -12.02
N LEU A 342 12.64 -18.54 -11.09
CA LEU A 342 11.41 -18.16 -10.43
C LEU A 342 10.42 -17.50 -11.41
N GLY A 343 10.93 -16.63 -12.29
CA GLY A 343 10.14 -16.01 -13.33
C GLY A 343 9.52 -17.01 -14.34
N ASN A 344 10.05 -18.23 -14.47
CA ASN A 344 9.53 -19.27 -15.36
C ASN A 344 8.72 -20.37 -14.63
N ALA A 345 8.58 -20.31 -13.32
CA ALA A 345 7.88 -21.33 -12.54
C ALA A 345 6.36 -21.11 -12.58
N VAL A 346 5.66 -21.80 -13.49
CA VAL A 346 4.18 -21.71 -13.69
C VAL A 346 3.40 -21.87 -12.40
N ARG A 347 3.82 -22.78 -11.53
CA ARG A 347 3.15 -23.04 -10.24
C ARG A 347 3.24 -21.83 -9.32
N ILE A 348 4.41 -21.23 -9.19
CA ILE A 348 4.63 -20.04 -8.36
C ILE A 348 3.81 -18.88 -8.90
N LYS A 349 3.84 -18.64 -10.22
CA LYS A 349 2.99 -17.63 -10.87
C LYS A 349 1.50 -17.86 -10.60
N GLY A 350 1.04 -19.12 -10.62
CA GLY A 350 -0.34 -19.45 -10.33
C GLY A 350 -0.73 -19.20 -8.88
N GLY A 351 0.11 -19.58 -7.92
CA GLY A 351 -0.08 -19.25 -6.51
C GLY A 351 -0.20 -17.75 -6.28
N LEU A 352 0.72 -16.98 -6.84
CA LEU A 352 0.72 -15.52 -6.72
C LEU A 352 -0.44 -14.85 -7.46
N ALA A 353 -0.84 -15.37 -8.62
CA ALA A 353 -2.02 -14.88 -9.33
C ALA A 353 -3.32 -15.09 -8.52
N ALA A 354 -3.41 -16.18 -7.78
CA ALA A 354 -4.53 -16.44 -6.88
C ALA A 354 -4.47 -15.52 -5.63
N ILE A 355 -3.29 -15.37 -5.03
CA ILE A 355 -3.07 -14.42 -3.93
C ILE A 355 -3.48 -13.00 -4.38
N THR A 356 -2.99 -12.52 -5.52
CA THR A 356 -3.34 -11.19 -6.04
C THR A 356 -4.85 -11.04 -6.29
N ALA A 357 -5.53 -12.08 -6.73
CA ALA A 357 -6.98 -12.06 -6.87
C ALA A 357 -7.70 -11.98 -5.52
N ALA A 358 -7.26 -12.75 -4.51
CA ALA A 358 -7.80 -12.68 -3.15
C ALA A 358 -7.57 -11.30 -2.52
N VAL A 359 -6.42 -10.69 -2.75
CA VAL A 359 -6.06 -9.33 -2.33
C VAL A 359 -7.07 -8.28 -2.78
N VAL A 360 -7.67 -8.42 -3.97
CA VAL A 360 -8.74 -7.52 -4.40
C VAL A 360 -9.95 -7.59 -3.44
N GLY A 361 -10.31 -8.78 -2.98
CA GLY A 361 -11.35 -8.97 -1.97
C GLY A 361 -10.98 -8.33 -0.62
N VAL A 362 -9.71 -8.43 -0.23
CA VAL A 362 -9.19 -7.79 1.00
C VAL A 362 -9.26 -6.28 0.93
N ILE A 363 -8.85 -5.68 -0.19
CA ILE A 363 -8.92 -4.22 -0.38
C ILE A 363 -10.38 -3.76 -0.42
N ALA A 364 -11.29 -4.55 -0.99
CA ALA A 364 -12.72 -4.26 -0.96
C ALA A 364 -13.26 -4.27 0.48
N ASN A 365 -12.81 -5.21 1.33
CA ASN A 365 -13.14 -5.26 2.76
C ASN A 365 -12.63 -3.99 3.49
N LEU A 366 -11.40 -3.56 3.24
CA LEU A 366 -10.85 -2.32 3.78
C LEU A 366 -11.66 -1.10 3.35
N ALA A 367 -12.00 -1.00 2.06
CA ALA A 367 -12.80 0.11 1.54
C ALA A 367 -14.19 0.16 2.20
N ALA A 368 -14.83 -1.00 2.40
CA ALA A 368 -16.10 -1.11 3.11
C ALA A 368 -15.94 -0.70 4.59
N TRP A 369 -14.91 -1.18 5.27
CA TRP A 369 -14.61 -0.84 6.65
C TRP A 369 -14.37 0.66 6.84
N PHE A 370 -13.54 1.29 5.99
CA PHE A 370 -13.32 2.73 6.02
C PHE A 370 -14.58 3.53 5.69
N ALA A 371 -15.36 3.09 4.70
CA ALA A 371 -16.61 3.75 4.38
C ALA A 371 -17.55 3.77 5.60
N LEU A 372 -17.67 2.65 6.31
CA LEU A 372 -18.50 2.55 7.50
C LEU A 372 -17.99 3.43 8.65
N HIS A 373 -16.69 3.43 8.94
CA HIS A 373 -16.14 4.12 10.10
C HIS A 373 -15.81 5.60 9.85
N VAL A 374 -15.49 5.99 8.61
CA VAL A 374 -15.13 7.38 8.28
C VAL A 374 -16.36 8.18 7.87
N ILE A 375 -17.20 7.66 6.95
CA ILE A 375 -18.36 8.41 6.46
C ILE A 375 -19.43 8.51 7.54
N PHE A 376 -19.73 7.41 8.23
CA PHE A 376 -20.81 7.39 9.21
C PHE A 376 -20.40 7.94 10.58
N SER A 377 -19.13 7.97 10.92
CA SER A 377 -18.63 8.69 12.10
C SER A 377 -18.52 10.19 11.89
N ALA A 378 -18.14 10.64 10.69
CA ALA A 378 -17.98 12.06 10.35
C ALA A 378 -19.30 12.79 10.11
N VAL A 379 -20.37 12.07 9.71
CA VAL A 379 -21.71 12.63 9.62
C VAL A 379 -22.34 12.54 11.00
N GLY A 380 -21.98 13.47 11.87
CA GLY A 380 -22.29 13.48 13.29
C GLY A 380 -23.78 13.21 13.61
N GLU A 381 -24.01 12.78 14.83
CA GLU A 381 -25.28 12.31 15.41
C GLU A 381 -26.52 13.14 15.08
N ALA A 382 -26.36 14.41 14.74
CA ALA A 382 -27.46 15.35 14.50
C ALA A 382 -28.13 15.24 13.12
N ARG A 383 -27.49 14.64 12.11
CA ARG A 383 -28.04 14.61 10.74
C ARG A 383 -28.53 13.25 10.24
N LEU A 384 -28.17 12.14 10.91
CA LEU A 384 -28.56 10.80 10.50
C LEU A 384 -29.07 9.92 11.67
N GLY A 385 -29.77 10.49 12.63
CA GLY A 385 -30.37 9.75 13.75
C GLY A 385 -31.07 8.43 13.36
N PRO A 386 -31.79 8.35 12.22
CA PRO A 386 -32.38 7.09 11.76
C PRO A 386 -31.37 6.06 11.23
N VAL A 387 -30.23 6.50 10.68
CA VAL A 387 -29.25 5.61 10.03
C VAL A 387 -28.39 4.88 11.07
N ARG A 388 -28.19 5.47 12.24
CA ARG A 388 -27.42 4.85 13.33
C ARG A 388 -28.14 3.63 13.92
N LEU A 389 -29.45 3.56 13.84
CA LEU A 389 -30.25 2.40 14.25
C LEU A 389 -30.13 1.20 13.31
N TYR A 390 -29.62 1.41 12.07
CA TYR A 390 -29.54 0.39 11.04
C TYR A 390 -28.11 -0.12 10.78
N VAL A 391 -27.07 0.54 11.31
CA VAL A 391 -25.66 0.18 11.05
C VAL A 391 -25.13 -0.98 11.90
N PRO A 392 -25.55 -1.22 13.15
CA PRO A 392 -25.05 -2.34 13.94
C PRO A 392 -25.52 -3.71 13.45
N ASP A 393 -26.62 -3.77 12.70
CA ASP A 393 -27.20 -5.02 12.20
C ASP A 393 -27.35 -4.96 10.68
N TRP A 394 -26.24 -5.21 9.97
CA TRP A 394 -26.20 -5.25 8.49
C TRP A 394 -27.24 -6.23 7.87
N ALA A 395 -27.66 -7.24 8.64
CA ALA A 395 -28.70 -8.19 8.24
C ALA A 395 -30.09 -7.53 8.15
N THR A 396 -30.27 -6.33 8.71
CA THR A 396 -31.53 -5.57 8.68
C THR A 396 -31.52 -4.41 7.68
N LEU A 397 -30.47 -4.25 6.87
CA LEU A 397 -30.40 -3.22 5.85
C LEU A 397 -31.55 -3.43 4.84
N ASP A 398 -32.58 -2.60 4.91
CA ASP A 398 -33.70 -2.64 3.96
C ASP A 398 -33.22 -2.13 2.57
N TRP A 399 -32.80 -3.08 1.73
CA TRP A 399 -32.36 -2.82 0.35
C TRP A 399 -33.38 -2.03 -0.48
N ARG A 400 -34.64 -1.91 -0.04
CA ARG A 400 -35.68 -1.08 -0.66
C ARG A 400 -35.38 0.41 -0.56
N VAL A 401 -34.59 0.84 0.44
CA VAL A 401 -34.17 2.26 0.60
C VAL A 401 -33.11 2.61 -0.42
N VAL A 402 -32.15 1.71 -0.68
CA VAL A 402 -31.10 1.91 -1.69
C VAL A 402 -31.70 1.93 -3.12
N GLY A 403 -32.69 1.07 -3.40
CA GLY A 403 -33.39 1.06 -4.68
C GLY A 403 -34.20 2.32 -4.95
N ARG A 404 -34.80 2.95 -3.93
CA ARG A 404 -35.57 4.20 -4.09
C ARG A 404 -34.68 5.43 -4.31
N ALA A 405 -33.47 5.47 -3.72
CA ALA A 405 -32.52 6.55 -3.98
C ALA A 405 -32.01 6.51 -5.45
N GLY A 406 -31.77 5.32 -5.99
CA GLY A 406 -31.38 5.13 -7.40
C GLY A 406 -32.52 5.46 -8.39
N ALA A 407 -33.77 5.10 -8.07
CA ALA A 407 -34.93 5.36 -8.91
C ALA A 407 -35.32 6.84 -8.94
N GLY A 408 -35.10 7.58 -7.85
CA GLY A 408 -35.33 9.04 -7.79
C GLY A 408 -34.39 9.83 -8.69
N HIS A 409 -33.19 9.35 -8.90
CA HIS A 409 -32.18 10.02 -9.74
C HIS A 409 -32.41 9.77 -11.24
N GLN A 410 -33.00 8.63 -11.61
CA GLN A 410 -33.37 8.35 -13.02
C GLN A 410 -34.66 9.07 -13.46
N ARG A 411 -35.60 9.37 -12.56
CA ARG A 411 -36.81 10.16 -12.94
C ARG A 411 -36.49 11.63 -13.16
N ARG A 412 -35.49 12.23 -12.58
CA ARG A 412 -35.08 13.63 -12.83
C ARG A 412 -34.34 13.84 -14.15
N ARG A 413 -33.90 12.80 -14.85
CA ARG A 413 -33.25 12.91 -16.17
C ARG A 413 -34.18 12.77 -17.37
N ARG A 414 -35.47 12.62 -17.17
CA ARG A 414 -36.49 12.56 -18.26
C ARG A 414 -37.48 13.77 -18.27
N ALA A 415 -37.11 14.88 -17.63
CA ALA A 415 -37.84 16.14 -17.80
C ALA A 415 -37.24 16.88 -19.00
N ASP A 416 -38.09 17.14 -19.99
CA ASP A 416 -37.81 17.75 -21.28
C ASP A 416 -36.99 19.04 -21.19
N PRO A 417 -36.04 19.28 -22.11
CA PRO A 417 -35.27 20.51 -22.17
C PRO A 417 -35.98 21.68 -22.85
N PHE A 418 -37.28 21.55 -23.19
CA PHE A 418 -38.05 22.61 -23.85
C PHE A 418 -39.36 22.91 -23.10
N GLY A 419 -39.26 23.54 -21.91
CA GLY A 419 -40.40 24.22 -21.27
C GLY A 419 -40.33 25.72 -21.55
N PRO A 420 -41.51 26.44 -21.64
CA PRO A 420 -41.58 27.78 -22.22
C PRO A 420 -40.87 28.83 -21.38
N VAL A 421 -40.13 29.69 -22.07
CA VAL A 421 -39.47 30.91 -21.58
C VAL A 421 -40.55 31.87 -21.09
N ILE A 422 -40.70 32.02 -19.77
CA ILE A 422 -41.50 33.13 -19.17
C ILE A 422 -40.59 34.36 -19.13
N GLY A 423 -41.06 35.41 -19.84
CA GLY A 423 -40.36 36.66 -19.99
C GLY A 423 -40.08 37.39 -18.67
N TYR A 424 -38.86 37.79 -18.51
CA TYR A 424 -38.45 38.71 -17.44
C TYR A 424 -38.55 40.12 -17.95
N GLN A 425 -39.56 40.88 -17.47
CA GLN A 425 -39.68 42.32 -17.69
C GLN A 425 -38.52 43.05 -17.00
N SER A 426 -37.69 43.68 -17.79
CA SER A 426 -36.67 44.61 -17.36
C SER A 426 -37.28 45.91 -16.85
N ARG A 427 -37.21 46.20 -15.57
CA ARG A 427 -37.32 47.59 -15.05
C ARG A 427 -35.93 48.21 -15.07
N THR A 428 -35.76 49.15 -15.98
CA THR A 428 -34.64 50.10 -15.97
C THR A 428 -34.88 51.21 -14.95
N PRO A 429 -33.91 51.59 -14.12
CA PRO A 429 -33.90 52.93 -13.50
C PRO A 429 -33.11 53.89 -14.40
N ASN A 430 -33.69 55.04 -14.61
CA ASN A 430 -33.21 56.23 -15.30
C ASN A 430 -31.79 56.62 -14.80
N CYS A 431 -30.92 56.95 -15.76
CA CYS A 431 -29.73 57.71 -15.56
C CYS A 431 -29.77 58.99 -16.39
N PRO A 432 -29.56 60.17 -15.84
CA PRO A 432 -29.56 61.41 -16.62
C PRO A 432 -28.24 61.63 -17.33
N SER A 433 -28.35 62.20 -18.51
CA SER A 433 -27.33 62.70 -19.37
C SER A 433 -26.44 63.76 -18.73
N ALA A 434 -25.12 63.69 -18.97
CA ALA A 434 -24.23 64.85 -18.94
C ALA A 434 -23.27 64.79 -20.12
N GLN A 435 -23.39 65.78 -20.95
CA GLN A 435 -22.57 66.10 -22.10
C GLN A 435 -21.20 66.67 -21.66
N THR A 436 -20.22 66.48 -22.54
CA THR A 436 -19.20 67.46 -22.98
C THR A 436 -18.08 67.75 -22.01
N ILE A 437 -16.83 67.51 -22.43
CA ILE A 437 -15.89 68.50 -22.96
C ILE A 437 -14.60 67.80 -23.43
N ALA A 438 -14.23 68.14 -24.66
CA ALA A 438 -12.97 67.84 -25.30
C ALA A 438 -11.85 68.75 -24.75
N ARG A 439 -10.65 68.20 -24.53
CA ARG A 439 -9.36 68.67 -25.03
C ARG A 439 -8.27 67.65 -24.71
#